data_1ebed639515253e4b9fae3bdbfb4e303
#
_entry.id   1ebed639515253e4b9fae3bdbfb4e303
#
_cell.length_a   1.000
_cell.length_b   1.000
_cell.length_c   1.000
_cell.angle_alpha   90.00
_cell.angle_beta   90.00
_cell.angle_gamma   90.00
#
_symmetry.space_group_name_H-M   'P 1'
#
loop_
_entity.id
_entity.type
_entity.pdbx_description
1 polymer ?
#
loop_
_entity_poly.entity_id
_entity_poly.type
_entity_poly.pdbx_seq_one_letter_code
_entity_poly.pdbx_strand_id
1 'polypeptide(L)'
;RNAASLVNMDDPNVIEVWNNVFIQFNREEDGSLRPLPARHIDTGMGFERLVSILQDKSSNYDTDVFSPLFARIQELTGARAYSGKLGAEDVDGIDTAYRVVADHIRTLTFAISDGCIPDKDGRGYVLRRILRRGTRFVRKYFQVPIGHFFSRLVPTLVEQMGDFFPEITKRVADLQSILDEEERSFARTLDRGEKLFEQYAHAARAEGRTKLSGTDVWRLYDTYGFPVDLTSIMAEEQGLTFDQAEFEKAQAESREASKGQGKQQEANAVKLDVHDLGYLDETASVPKTNDQFKYDTPSMQAHVKAVFQDHKFVSDSDSVPKVGEPFGILLDQTNMYAESGGQQADTGSLVIDGKAEFEVTDVQVSNGYVLHIGFLKYGTLRVDDQVMVNYDEARRRPLRNNHTGTHILNFGLREILGDHVDQKGSLVAPTKLRFDFSHKAPVNVAELAKIEDMSNDFIKRDVNVYGKDMSLEEAQKIPGLRAVFGESYPNPVRVVAIEFGVEEMAKDLTNPSWRSTTGEF
;
A
#
# COMPACT_ATOMS: atom_id res chain seq x y z
N ARG A 1 22.37 12.40 -39.12
CA ARG A 1 23.63 12.17 -38.31
C ARG A 1 23.66 10.73 -37.85
N ASN A 2 24.83 10.09 -37.87
CA ASN A 2 24.98 8.75 -37.29
C ASN A 2 25.17 8.91 -35.78
N ALA A 3 24.16 8.50 -35.01
CA ALA A 3 24.14 8.60 -33.55
C ALA A 3 24.37 7.24 -32.85
N ALA A 4 24.78 6.20 -33.61
CA ALA A 4 24.91 4.84 -33.07
C ALA A 4 25.86 4.74 -31.85
N SER A 5 26.91 5.57 -31.84
CA SER A 5 27.86 5.63 -30.71
C SER A 5 27.37 6.40 -29.50
N LEU A 6 26.23 7.08 -29.61
CA LEU A 6 25.64 7.92 -28.55
C LEU A 6 24.45 7.23 -27.87
N VAL A 7 24.06 6.05 -28.35
CA VAL A 7 22.97 5.26 -27.73
C VAL A 7 23.41 4.82 -26.34
N ASN A 8 22.57 5.09 -25.32
CA ASN A 8 22.84 4.81 -23.90
C ASN A 8 24.08 5.52 -23.31
N MET A 9 24.47 6.66 -23.89
CA MET A 9 25.64 7.44 -23.45
C MET A 9 25.24 8.75 -22.75
N ASP A 10 24.00 8.89 -22.28
CA ASP A 10 23.45 10.09 -21.63
C ASP A 10 23.59 11.39 -22.48
N ASP A 11 23.62 11.25 -23.80
CA ASP A 11 23.64 12.40 -24.70
C ASP A 11 22.24 13.02 -24.77
N PRO A 12 22.09 14.34 -24.48
CA PRO A 12 20.79 15.01 -24.47
C PRO A 12 20.07 15.04 -25.82
N ASN A 13 20.78 14.78 -26.93
CA ASN A 13 20.20 14.72 -28.27
C ASN A 13 19.86 13.28 -28.73
N VAL A 14 20.17 12.28 -27.92
CA VAL A 14 19.90 10.87 -28.21
C VAL A 14 19.17 10.26 -27.01
N ILE A 15 17.86 10.36 -27.04
CA ILE A 15 16.98 9.96 -25.92
C ILE A 15 16.22 8.67 -26.26
N GLU A 16 16.04 7.82 -25.26
CA GLU A 16 15.11 6.70 -25.31
C GLU A 16 13.67 7.22 -25.24
N VAL A 17 12.85 6.86 -26.22
CA VAL A 17 11.42 7.21 -26.24
C VAL A 17 10.54 6.03 -25.85
N TRP A 18 10.91 4.84 -26.26
CA TRP A 18 10.17 3.60 -26.01
C TRP A 18 11.12 2.49 -25.57
N ASN A 19 10.77 1.81 -24.50
CA ASN A 19 11.53 0.71 -23.92
C ASN A 19 10.70 -0.57 -23.93
N ASN A 20 11.30 -1.70 -24.34
CA ASN A 20 10.70 -3.02 -24.25
C ASN A 20 11.56 -3.90 -23.35
N VAL A 21 10.97 -4.42 -22.28
CA VAL A 21 11.64 -5.25 -21.27
C VAL A 21 11.21 -6.70 -21.43
N PHE A 22 12.18 -7.59 -21.60
CA PHE A 22 11.97 -9.03 -21.72
C PHE A 22 12.32 -9.70 -20.39
N ILE A 23 11.31 -10.19 -19.66
CA ILE A 23 11.46 -10.76 -18.33
C ILE A 23 11.42 -12.28 -18.45
N GLN A 24 12.54 -12.95 -18.16
CA GLN A 24 12.71 -14.40 -18.27
C GLN A 24 13.13 -15.06 -16.96
N PHE A 25 13.67 -14.28 -16.02
CA PHE A 25 14.29 -14.82 -14.82
C PHE A 25 13.78 -14.10 -13.57
N ASN A 26 13.67 -14.85 -12.48
CA ASN A 26 13.59 -14.30 -11.14
C ASN A 26 15.01 -14.22 -10.54
N ARG A 27 15.31 -13.13 -9.82
CA ARG A 27 16.54 -13.03 -9.03
C ARG A 27 16.23 -13.49 -7.62
N GLU A 28 16.81 -14.63 -7.22
CA GLU A 28 16.66 -15.20 -5.89
C GLU A 28 17.45 -14.38 -4.84
N GLU A 29 17.19 -14.63 -3.55
CA GLU A 29 17.86 -13.91 -2.45
C GLU A 29 19.39 -14.07 -2.46
N ASP A 30 19.90 -15.23 -2.90
CA ASP A 30 21.34 -15.50 -3.07
C ASP A 30 21.97 -14.82 -4.30
N GLY A 31 21.15 -14.07 -5.08
CA GLY A 31 21.56 -13.38 -6.30
C GLY A 31 21.58 -14.26 -7.55
N SER A 32 21.26 -15.54 -7.46
CA SER A 32 21.15 -16.45 -8.61
C SER A 32 19.94 -16.07 -9.49
N LEU A 33 19.96 -16.48 -10.76
CA LEU A 33 18.89 -16.27 -11.72
C LEU A 33 18.18 -17.59 -12.02
N ARG A 34 16.91 -17.68 -11.64
CA ARG A 34 16.05 -18.84 -11.93
C ARG A 34 15.05 -18.50 -13.03
N PRO A 35 14.93 -19.32 -14.10
CA PRO A 35 13.95 -19.08 -15.15
C PRO A 35 12.53 -19.03 -14.58
N LEU A 36 11.72 -18.05 -15.02
CA LEU A 36 10.31 -17.98 -14.69
C LEU A 36 9.52 -19.10 -15.39
N PRO A 37 8.40 -19.56 -14.83
CA PRO A 37 7.49 -20.50 -15.46
C PRO A 37 6.95 -19.99 -16.81
N ALA A 38 6.69 -18.70 -16.93
CA ALA A 38 6.27 -18.03 -18.16
C ALA A 38 7.20 -16.86 -18.49
N ARG A 39 7.28 -16.52 -19.78
CA ARG A 39 8.04 -15.35 -20.26
C ARG A 39 7.11 -14.16 -20.35
N HIS A 40 7.60 -12.99 -19.92
CA HIS A 40 6.82 -11.76 -19.91
C HIS A 40 7.53 -10.69 -20.75
N ILE A 41 6.73 -9.84 -21.38
CA ILE A 41 7.21 -8.63 -22.06
C ILE A 41 6.48 -7.45 -21.43
N ASP A 42 7.24 -6.51 -20.92
CA ASP A 42 6.74 -5.23 -20.44
C ASP A 42 7.22 -4.13 -21.39
N THR A 43 6.46 -3.04 -21.50
CA THR A 43 6.79 -1.93 -22.39
C THR A 43 6.44 -0.61 -21.74
N GLY A 44 7.34 0.38 -21.89
CA GLY A 44 7.14 1.73 -21.40
C GLY A 44 7.51 2.76 -22.48
N MET A 45 6.62 3.74 -22.71
CA MET A 45 6.86 4.85 -23.60
C MET A 45 6.83 6.16 -22.83
N GLY A 46 7.87 6.99 -22.98
CA GLY A 46 7.95 8.30 -22.36
C GLY A 46 6.97 9.29 -22.99
N PHE A 47 5.85 9.56 -22.32
CA PHE A 47 4.81 10.48 -22.83
C PHE A 47 5.40 11.86 -23.14
N GLU A 48 6.08 12.49 -22.20
CA GLU A 48 6.67 13.82 -22.36
C GLU A 48 7.77 13.85 -23.42
N ARG A 49 8.56 12.78 -23.52
CA ARG A 49 9.60 12.64 -24.57
C ARG A 49 8.98 12.56 -25.94
N LEU A 50 7.90 11.79 -26.11
CA LEU A 50 7.17 11.71 -27.35
C LEU A 50 6.55 13.06 -27.74
N VAL A 51 5.91 13.75 -26.78
CA VAL A 51 5.29 15.07 -26.99
C VAL A 51 6.34 16.11 -27.39
N SER A 52 7.52 16.12 -26.75
CA SER A 52 8.59 17.07 -27.10
C SER A 52 9.07 16.89 -28.55
N ILE A 53 9.17 15.65 -29.02
CA ILE A 53 9.52 15.36 -30.41
C ILE A 53 8.42 15.83 -31.37
N LEU A 54 7.15 15.53 -31.06
CA LEU A 54 6.01 15.92 -31.91
C LEU A 54 5.84 17.44 -31.99
N GLN A 55 6.20 18.18 -30.96
CA GLN A 55 6.14 19.63 -30.87
C GLN A 55 7.46 20.33 -31.30
N ASP A 56 8.45 19.58 -31.74
CA ASP A 56 9.78 20.08 -32.13
C ASP A 56 10.43 20.91 -30.99
N LYS A 57 10.41 20.36 -29.77
CA LYS A 57 11.00 20.97 -28.58
C LYS A 57 12.24 20.21 -28.15
N SER A 58 13.24 20.93 -27.67
CA SER A 58 14.48 20.36 -27.14
C SER A 58 14.37 19.92 -25.68
N SER A 59 13.35 20.37 -24.96
CA SER A 59 13.06 20.00 -23.59
C SER A 59 11.60 19.59 -23.41
N ASN A 60 11.35 18.55 -22.62
CA ASN A 60 10.01 18.14 -22.22
C ASN A 60 9.23 19.29 -21.58
N TYR A 61 9.92 20.16 -20.84
CA TYR A 61 9.34 21.27 -20.11
C TYR A 61 8.90 22.45 -21.01
N ASP A 62 9.34 22.49 -22.26
CA ASP A 62 8.97 23.55 -23.21
C ASP A 62 7.68 23.22 -24.00
N THR A 63 7.05 22.09 -23.65
CA THR A 63 5.81 21.62 -24.28
C THR A 63 4.56 22.18 -23.61
N ASP A 64 3.42 22.02 -24.26
CA ASP A 64 2.11 22.37 -23.71
C ASP A 64 1.69 21.50 -22.51
N VAL A 65 2.39 20.41 -22.24
CA VAL A 65 2.23 19.61 -21.02
C VAL A 65 2.57 20.42 -19.75
N PHE A 66 3.55 21.31 -19.83
CA PHE A 66 4.02 22.09 -18.67
C PHE A 66 3.70 23.59 -18.74
N SER A 67 3.58 24.17 -19.92
CA SER A 67 3.40 25.61 -20.09
C SER A 67 2.16 26.19 -19.36
N PRO A 68 0.99 25.54 -19.28
CA PRO A 68 -0.14 26.04 -18.50
C PRO A 68 0.14 26.08 -17.00
N LEU A 69 0.86 25.08 -16.48
CA LEU A 69 1.28 25.03 -15.09
C LEU A 69 2.30 26.14 -14.78
N PHE A 70 3.25 26.40 -15.68
CA PHE A 70 4.20 27.50 -15.52
C PHE A 70 3.51 28.87 -15.49
N ALA A 71 2.54 29.08 -16.38
CA ALA A 71 1.73 30.30 -16.38
C ALA A 71 0.99 30.47 -15.04
N ARG A 72 0.41 29.40 -14.52
CA ARG A 72 -0.29 29.41 -13.24
C ARG A 72 0.66 29.64 -12.05
N ILE A 73 1.84 29.03 -12.06
CA ILE A 73 2.86 29.26 -11.03
C ILE A 73 3.29 30.75 -11.06
N GLN A 74 3.52 31.29 -12.24
CA GLN A 74 3.87 32.71 -12.38
C GLN A 74 2.78 33.63 -11.82
N GLU A 75 1.52 33.38 -12.15
CA GLU A 75 0.39 34.14 -11.62
C GLU A 75 0.31 34.08 -10.09
N LEU A 76 0.50 32.90 -9.51
CA LEU A 76 0.42 32.70 -8.06
C LEU A 76 1.59 33.29 -7.28
N THR A 77 2.76 33.38 -7.91
CA THR A 77 4.01 33.78 -7.22
C THR A 77 4.47 35.19 -7.56
N GLY A 78 4.07 35.72 -8.72
CA GLY A 78 4.62 36.97 -9.25
C GLY A 78 6.08 36.86 -9.70
N ALA A 79 6.64 35.64 -9.79
CA ALA A 79 8.01 35.42 -10.24
C ALA A 79 8.20 35.78 -11.71
N ARG A 80 9.47 35.95 -12.14
CA ARG A 80 9.75 36.09 -13.58
C ARG A 80 9.24 34.89 -14.37
N ALA A 81 8.94 35.07 -15.64
CA ALA A 81 8.55 33.99 -16.51
C ALA A 81 9.66 32.91 -16.60
N TYR A 82 9.22 31.69 -16.83
CA TYR A 82 10.12 30.57 -17.16
C TYR A 82 10.92 30.89 -18.43
N SER A 83 12.21 30.66 -18.41
CA SER A 83 13.10 31.02 -19.52
C SER A 83 13.91 29.84 -20.08
N GLY A 84 13.71 28.64 -19.58
CA GLY A 84 14.32 27.39 -20.09
C GLY A 84 15.79 27.20 -19.70
N LYS A 85 16.32 27.98 -18.77
CA LYS A 85 17.73 27.87 -18.34
C LYS A 85 17.97 26.60 -17.54
N LEU A 86 19.16 26.00 -17.72
CA LEU A 86 19.56 24.73 -17.10
C LEU A 86 20.90 24.86 -16.35
N GLY A 87 21.04 24.09 -15.29
CA GLY A 87 22.30 23.97 -14.54
C GLY A 87 22.86 25.33 -14.12
N ALA A 88 24.11 25.62 -14.47
CA ALA A 88 24.81 26.85 -14.09
C ALA A 88 24.22 28.13 -14.74
N GLU A 89 23.43 28.03 -15.78
CA GLU A 89 22.76 29.18 -16.42
C GLU A 89 21.55 29.66 -15.62
N ASP A 90 20.92 28.80 -14.82
CA ASP A 90 19.81 29.11 -13.91
C ASP A 90 20.34 29.66 -12.58
N VAL A 91 20.98 30.83 -12.64
CA VAL A 91 21.71 31.43 -11.50
C VAL A 91 20.83 31.69 -10.29
N ASP A 92 19.57 32.06 -10.52
CA ASP A 92 18.58 32.34 -9.45
C ASP A 92 17.78 31.08 -9.04
N GLY A 93 17.93 29.96 -9.74
CA GLY A 93 17.25 28.69 -9.49
C GLY A 93 15.74 28.70 -9.77
N ILE A 94 15.23 29.76 -10.36
CA ILE A 94 13.79 29.95 -10.61
C ILE A 94 13.30 29.01 -11.71
N ASP A 95 14.05 28.79 -12.80
CA ASP A 95 13.64 27.85 -13.84
C ASP A 95 13.61 26.40 -13.32
N THR A 96 14.57 26.05 -12.47
CA THR A 96 14.56 24.75 -11.77
C THR A 96 13.35 24.62 -10.86
N ALA A 97 13.00 25.68 -10.12
CA ALA A 97 11.82 25.67 -9.25
C ALA A 97 10.51 25.50 -10.04
N TYR A 98 10.37 26.15 -11.20
CA TYR A 98 9.22 25.94 -12.10
C TYR A 98 9.09 24.45 -12.49
N ARG A 99 10.18 23.85 -12.94
CA ARG A 99 10.18 22.42 -13.35
C ARG A 99 9.81 21.51 -12.20
N VAL A 100 10.45 21.67 -11.05
CA VAL A 100 10.20 20.84 -9.85
C VAL A 100 8.74 20.95 -9.41
N VAL A 101 8.20 22.15 -9.31
CA VAL A 101 6.83 22.33 -8.82
C VAL A 101 5.79 21.80 -9.80
N ALA A 102 5.94 22.05 -11.11
CA ALA A 102 5.02 21.57 -12.12
C ALA A 102 5.06 20.05 -12.30
N ASP A 103 6.23 19.45 -12.25
CA ASP A 103 6.40 18.00 -12.30
C ASP A 103 5.78 17.33 -11.07
N HIS A 104 6.04 17.88 -9.88
CA HIS A 104 5.56 17.32 -8.63
C HIS A 104 4.04 17.42 -8.49
N ILE A 105 3.39 18.52 -8.88
CA ILE A 105 1.93 18.62 -8.81
C ILE A 105 1.25 17.61 -9.75
N ARG A 106 1.81 17.33 -10.92
CA ARG A 106 1.29 16.31 -11.83
C ARG A 106 1.36 14.93 -11.17
N THR A 107 2.54 14.55 -10.69
CA THR A 107 2.75 13.27 -9.98
C THR A 107 1.79 13.11 -8.81
N LEU A 108 1.67 14.13 -7.96
CA LEU A 108 0.81 14.11 -6.79
C LEU A 108 -0.67 14.01 -7.15
N THR A 109 -1.13 14.76 -8.16
CA THR A 109 -2.53 14.74 -8.59
C THR A 109 -2.94 13.36 -9.09
N PHE A 110 -2.18 12.75 -9.98
CA PHE A 110 -2.49 11.43 -10.50
C PHE A 110 -2.40 10.35 -9.42
N ALA A 111 -1.30 10.31 -8.67
CA ALA A 111 -1.12 9.28 -7.65
C ALA A 111 -2.14 9.34 -6.51
N ILE A 112 -2.56 10.55 -6.09
CA ILE A 112 -3.61 10.71 -5.08
C ILE A 112 -4.98 10.35 -5.65
N SER A 113 -5.25 10.69 -6.92
CA SER A 113 -6.49 10.30 -7.59
C SER A 113 -6.62 8.79 -7.74
N ASP A 114 -5.48 8.08 -7.92
CA ASP A 114 -5.40 6.61 -7.94
C ASP A 114 -5.42 5.98 -6.53
N GLY A 115 -5.60 6.77 -5.47
CA GLY A 115 -5.76 6.31 -4.10
C GLY A 115 -4.49 6.24 -3.26
N CYS A 116 -3.33 6.66 -3.79
CA CYS A 116 -2.11 6.73 -2.99
C CYS A 116 -2.06 8.03 -2.19
N ILE A 117 -2.22 7.96 -0.87
CA ILE A 117 -2.21 9.13 0.02
C ILE A 117 -0.81 9.31 0.62
N PRO A 118 -0.31 10.58 0.78
CA PRO A 118 0.94 10.83 1.50
C PRO A 118 0.91 10.25 2.91
N ASP A 119 1.89 9.40 3.24
CA ASP A 119 1.97 8.71 4.53
C ASP A 119 3.42 8.65 5.05
N LYS A 120 3.61 8.08 6.25
CA LYS A 120 4.91 7.87 6.89
C LYS A 120 5.70 6.68 6.30
N ASP A 121 5.02 5.71 5.67
CA ASP A 121 5.60 4.47 5.18
C ASP A 121 5.22 4.16 3.73
N GLY A 122 5.95 3.20 3.13
CA GLY A 122 5.66 2.64 1.82
C GLY A 122 5.58 3.67 0.68
N ARG A 123 4.67 3.42 -0.27
CA ARG A 123 4.46 4.31 -1.43
C ARG A 123 3.94 5.71 -1.04
N GLY A 124 3.15 5.81 0.04
CA GLY A 124 2.68 7.08 0.56
C GLY A 124 3.81 7.99 1.06
N TYR A 125 4.89 7.41 1.62
CA TYR A 125 6.09 8.15 1.99
C TYR A 125 6.77 8.81 0.79
N VAL A 126 6.79 8.14 -0.36
CA VAL A 126 7.36 8.71 -1.59
C VAL A 126 6.59 9.97 -2.00
N LEU A 127 5.24 9.92 -1.97
CA LEU A 127 4.42 11.10 -2.28
C LEU A 127 4.62 12.22 -1.27
N ARG A 128 4.69 11.90 0.02
CA ARG A 128 4.99 12.88 1.07
C ARG A 128 6.33 13.58 0.81
N ARG A 129 7.35 12.84 0.43
CA ARG A 129 8.69 13.37 0.11
C ARG A 129 8.65 14.29 -1.11
N ILE A 130 7.93 13.91 -2.17
CA ILE A 130 7.75 14.73 -3.38
C ILE A 130 7.07 16.07 -3.03
N LEU A 131 5.97 16.03 -2.29
CA LEU A 131 5.26 17.25 -1.87
C LEU A 131 6.14 18.17 -1.01
N ARG A 132 6.84 17.62 -0.01
CA ARG A 132 7.72 18.40 0.87
C ARG A 132 8.88 19.03 0.13
N ARG A 133 9.47 18.31 -0.82
CA ARG A 133 10.50 18.86 -1.70
C ARG A 133 9.95 20.03 -2.51
N GLY A 134 8.82 19.88 -3.17
CA GLY A 134 8.19 20.94 -3.95
C GLY A 134 7.82 22.16 -3.10
N THR A 135 7.25 21.94 -1.91
CA THR A 135 6.90 23.00 -0.95
C THR A 135 8.12 23.83 -0.53
N ARG A 136 9.27 23.18 -0.28
CA ARG A 136 10.51 23.90 0.02
C ARG A 136 10.98 24.74 -1.18
N PHE A 137 10.88 24.22 -2.41
CA PHE A 137 11.22 24.98 -3.62
C PHE A 137 10.34 26.22 -3.75
N VAL A 138 9.04 26.11 -3.52
CA VAL A 138 8.11 27.25 -3.51
C VAL A 138 8.57 28.32 -2.52
N ARG A 139 8.86 27.92 -1.29
CA ARG A 139 9.28 28.86 -0.25
C ARG A 139 10.64 29.49 -0.54
N LYS A 140 11.63 28.70 -0.97
CA LYS A 140 13.00 29.17 -1.17
C LYS A 140 13.14 30.07 -2.38
N TYR A 141 12.61 29.67 -3.52
CA TYR A 141 12.85 30.32 -4.81
C TYR A 141 11.76 31.32 -5.21
N PHE A 142 10.51 31.02 -4.92
CA PHE A 142 9.40 31.93 -5.20
C PHE A 142 9.08 32.86 -4.02
N GLN A 143 9.57 32.57 -2.82
CA GLN A 143 9.40 33.38 -1.62
C GLN A 143 7.94 33.70 -1.26
N VAL A 144 7.02 32.79 -1.57
CA VAL A 144 5.60 32.92 -1.24
C VAL A 144 5.23 32.03 -0.06
N PRO A 145 4.14 32.39 0.67
CA PRO A 145 3.64 31.56 1.76
C PRO A 145 3.27 30.16 1.30
N ILE A 146 3.63 29.17 2.10
CA ILE A 146 3.30 27.76 1.92
C ILE A 146 2.12 27.35 2.82
N GLY A 147 1.49 26.22 2.53
CA GLY A 147 0.34 25.67 3.27
C GLY A 147 -0.91 25.46 2.43
N HIS A 148 -0.96 26.09 1.25
CA HIS A 148 -2.07 26.00 0.28
C HIS A 148 -1.61 26.26 -1.15
N PHE A 149 -0.34 26.07 -1.45
CA PHE A 149 0.18 26.42 -2.77
C PHE A 149 -0.13 25.35 -3.80
N PHE A 150 0.17 24.09 -3.49
CA PHE A 150 -0.01 22.97 -4.42
C PHE A 150 -1.48 22.74 -4.78
N SER A 151 -2.38 22.85 -3.82
CA SER A 151 -3.83 22.71 -4.09
C SER A 151 -4.37 23.71 -5.10
N ARG A 152 -3.77 24.91 -5.20
CA ARG A 152 -4.16 25.97 -6.15
C ARG A 152 -3.72 25.67 -7.58
N LEU A 153 -2.80 24.73 -7.79
CA LEU A 153 -2.36 24.29 -9.12
C LEU A 153 -3.24 23.15 -9.68
N VAL A 154 -3.95 22.41 -8.81
CA VAL A 154 -4.81 21.28 -9.20
C VAL A 154 -5.85 21.65 -10.26
N PRO A 155 -6.60 22.76 -10.15
CA PRO A 155 -7.60 23.11 -11.16
C PRO A 155 -7.02 23.26 -12.57
N THR A 156 -5.82 23.85 -12.71
CA THR A 156 -5.13 23.98 -14.00
C THR A 156 -4.83 22.62 -14.63
N LEU A 157 -4.38 21.65 -13.81
CA LEU A 157 -4.11 20.31 -14.31
C LEU A 157 -5.39 19.55 -14.66
N VAL A 158 -6.45 19.71 -13.88
CA VAL A 158 -7.77 19.12 -14.15
C VAL A 158 -8.37 19.68 -15.44
N GLU A 159 -8.26 21.00 -15.68
CA GLU A 159 -8.69 21.63 -16.94
C GLU A 159 -7.89 21.12 -18.13
N GLN A 160 -6.58 20.92 -17.98
CA GLN A 160 -5.69 20.48 -19.05
C GLN A 160 -5.86 19.01 -19.42
N MET A 161 -6.04 18.13 -18.42
CA MET A 161 -5.94 16.68 -18.60
C MET A 161 -7.23 15.91 -18.26
N GLY A 162 -8.22 16.55 -17.64
CA GLY A 162 -9.40 15.88 -17.12
C GLY A 162 -10.28 15.20 -18.18
N ASP A 163 -10.28 15.69 -19.41
CA ASP A 163 -11.03 15.07 -20.52
C ASP A 163 -10.45 13.71 -20.92
N PHE A 164 -9.13 13.55 -20.81
CA PHE A 164 -8.43 12.31 -21.14
C PHE A 164 -8.30 11.37 -19.93
N PHE A 165 -8.23 11.94 -18.73
CA PHE A 165 -8.05 11.25 -17.46
C PHE A 165 -9.18 11.62 -16.48
N PRO A 166 -10.40 11.09 -16.66
CA PRO A 166 -11.57 11.48 -15.88
C PRO A 166 -11.43 11.15 -14.39
N GLU A 167 -10.51 10.25 -13.99
CA GLU A 167 -10.21 9.93 -12.60
C GLU A 167 -9.75 11.15 -11.80
N ILE A 168 -9.00 12.07 -12.37
CA ILE A 168 -8.52 13.27 -11.67
C ILE A 168 -9.63 14.31 -11.43
N THR A 169 -10.79 14.16 -12.08
CA THR A 169 -11.93 15.08 -11.94
C THR A 169 -12.89 14.69 -10.82
N LYS A 170 -12.86 13.42 -10.36
CA LYS A 170 -13.90 12.84 -9.50
C LYS A 170 -13.91 13.38 -8.08
N ARG A 171 -12.73 13.68 -7.50
CA ARG A 171 -12.58 14.05 -6.09
C ARG A 171 -11.62 15.22 -5.90
N VAL A 172 -11.76 16.26 -6.70
CA VAL A 172 -10.85 17.43 -6.72
C VAL A 172 -10.74 18.09 -5.34
N ALA A 173 -11.86 18.27 -4.65
CA ALA A 173 -11.88 18.90 -3.33
C ALA A 173 -11.11 18.08 -2.26
N ASP A 174 -11.26 16.75 -2.30
CA ASP A 174 -10.53 15.86 -1.38
C ASP A 174 -9.04 15.88 -1.66
N LEU A 175 -8.66 15.82 -2.94
CA LEU A 175 -7.26 15.92 -3.38
C LEU A 175 -6.64 17.24 -2.91
N GLN A 176 -7.32 18.37 -3.13
CA GLN A 176 -6.87 19.68 -2.65
C GLN A 176 -6.72 19.70 -1.12
N SER A 177 -7.68 19.12 -0.39
CA SER A 177 -7.62 19.04 1.07
C SER A 177 -6.43 18.23 1.58
N ILE A 178 -6.11 17.09 0.93
CA ILE A 178 -4.95 16.24 1.27
C ILE A 178 -3.64 17.01 1.07
N LEU A 179 -3.50 17.70 -0.06
CA LEU A 179 -2.33 18.52 -0.35
C LEU A 179 -2.16 19.65 0.68
N ASP A 180 -3.23 20.36 0.98
CA ASP A 180 -3.23 21.46 1.96
C ASP A 180 -2.87 20.99 3.36
N GLU A 181 -3.36 19.83 3.77
CA GLU A 181 -3.09 19.30 5.11
C GLU A 181 -1.61 18.92 5.26
N GLU A 182 -1.07 18.18 4.29
CA GLU A 182 0.34 17.78 4.33
C GLU A 182 1.27 19.01 4.19
N GLU A 183 0.92 19.97 3.32
CA GLU A 183 1.69 21.20 3.12
C GLU A 183 1.70 22.07 4.39
N ARG A 184 0.55 22.26 5.06
CA ARG A 184 0.45 22.97 6.34
C ARG A 184 1.17 22.25 7.47
N SER A 185 1.07 20.93 7.51
CA SER A 185 1.80 20.13 8.51
C SER A 185 3.30 20.28 8.32
N PHE A 186 3.77 20.23 7.08
CA PHE A 186 5.20 20.41 6.77
C PHE A 186 5.66 21.84 7.04
N ALA A 187 4.87 22.86 6.73
CA ALA A 187 5.22 24.25 6.98
C ALA A 187 5.60 24.50 8.46
N ARG A 188 4.88 23.84 9.38
CA ARG A 188 5.18 23.92 10.82
C ARG A 188 6.49 23.24 11.21
N THR A 189 6.85 22.15 10.53
CA THR A 189 8.08 21.40 10.81
C THR A 189 9.29 21.97 10.07
N LEU A 190 9.08 22.58 8.90
CA LEU A 190 10.13 23.15 8.06
C LEU A 190 10.95 24.21 8.81
N ASP A 191 10.30 25.16 9.48
CA ASP A 191 10.97 26.21 10.24
C ASP A 191 11.88 25.67 11.35
N ARG A 192 11.41 24.63 12.04
CA ARG A 192 12.19 23.98 13.09
C ARG A 192 13.33 23.15 12.52
N GLY A 193 13.04 22.41 11.44
CA GLY A 193 14.01 21.55 10.77
C GLY A 193 15.15 22.37 10.15
N GLU A 194 14.86 23.47 9.47
CA GLU A 194 15.87 24.37 8.91
C GLU A 194 16.75 24.98 10.00
N LYS A 195 16.17 25.49 11.11
CA LYS A 195 16.94 26.02 12.24
C LYS A 195 17.86 24.96 12.86
N LEU A 196 17.37 23.76 13.03
CA LEU A 196 18.17 22.67 13.61
C LEU A 196 19.26 22.21 12.65
N PHE A 197 18.95 22.11 11.36
CA PHE A 197 19.94 21.83 10.33
C PHE A 197 21.08 22.87 10.35
N GLU A 198 20.74 24.16 10.40
CA GLU A 198 21.75 25.24 10.48
C GLU A 198 22.64 25.12 11.74
N GLN A 199 22.06 24.70 12.88
CA GLN A 199 22.85 24.42 14.07
C GLN A 199 23.83 23.27 13.87
N TYR A 200 23.38 22.17 13.26
CA TYR A 200 24.25 21.04 12.97
C TYR A 200 25.32 21.35 11.92
N ALA A 201 24.97 22.11 10.88
CA ALA A 201 25.91 22.56 9.87
C ALA A 201 26.97 23.50 10.46
N HIS A 202 26.57 24.43 11.33
CA HIS A 202 27.48 25.32 12.02
C HIS A 202 28.41 24.55 12.98
N ALA A 203 27.89 23.60 13.76
CA ALA A 203 28.68 22.78 14.66
C ALA A 203 29.70 21.92 13.87
N ALA A 204 29.31 21.31 12.77
CA ALA A 204 30.19 20.52 11.92
C ALA A 204 31.36 21.38 11.39
N ARG A 205 31.06 22.59 10.91
CA ARG A 205 32.10 23.54 10.41
C ARG A 205 33.02 24.03 11.53
N ALA A 206 32.49 24.34 12.70
CA ALA A 206 33.28 24.77 13.85
C ALA A 206 34.29 23.71 14.30
N GLU A 207 33.95 22.41 14.10
CA GLU A 207 34.81 21.28 14.37
C GLU A 207 35.69 20.90 13.17
N GLY A 208 35.65 21.65 12.07
CA GLY A 208 36.42 21.36 10.84
C GLY A 208 35.93 20.15 10.07
N ARG A 209 34.71 19.66 10.35
CA ARG A 209 34.11 18.54 9.66
C ARG A 209 33.45 18.99 8.36
N THR A 210 33.58 18.18 7.33
CA THR A 210 32.88 18.33 6.04
C THR A 210 31.62 17.47 5.94
N LYS A 211 31.30 16.73 7.03
CA LYS A 211 30.15 15.82 7.11
C LYS A 211 29.30 16.14 8.34
N LEU A 212 27.98 16.09 8.17
CA LEU A 212 27.04 16.03 9.28
C LEU A 212 27.07 14.61 9.88
N SER A 213 26.80 14.50 11.18
CA SER A 213 26.59 13.20 11.82
C SER A 213 25.34 12.51 11.24
N GLY A 214 25.44 11.22 10.94
CA GLY A 214 24.29 10.42 10.52
C GLY A 214 23.19 10.36 11.59
N THR A 215 23.54 10.40 12.87
CA THR A 215 22.61 10.49 14.00
C THR A 215 21.83 11.81 13.99
N ASP A 216 22.46 12.93 13.68
CA ASP A 216 21.78 14.23 13.56
C ASP A 216 20.82 14.24 12.38
N VAL A 217 21.22 13.65 11.23
CA VAL A 217 20.35 13.48 10.06
C VAL A 217 19.17 12.56 10.37
N TRP A 218 19.40 11.47 11.10
CA TRP A 218 18.32 10.60 11.57
C TRP A 218 17.32 11.34 12.47
N ARG A 219 17.81 12.17 13.38
CA ARG A 219 16.96 12.98 14.26
C ARG A 219 16.12 14.00 13.49
N LEU A 220 16.67 14.64 12.46
CA LEU A 220 15.92 15.50 11.55
C LEU A 220 14.78 14.72 10.87
N TYR A 221 15.05 13.51 10.44
CA TYR A 221 14.07 12.64 9.79
C TYR A 221 13.00 12.14 10.76
N ASP A 222 13.40 11.47 11.84
CA ASP A 222 12.51 10.77 12.79
C ASP A 222 11.66 11.74 13.62
N THR A 223 12.29 12.77 14.19
CA THR A 223 11.63 13.69 15.12
C THR A 223 10.92 14.84 14.42
N TYR A 224 11.50 15.35 13.35
CA TYR A 224 10.99 16.56 12.67
C TYR A 224 10.35 16.26 11.31
N GLY A 225 10.35 14.98 10.89
CA GLY A 225 9.77 14.58 9.61
C GLY A 225 10.47 15.21 8.41
N PHE A 226 11.75 15.55 8.54
CA PHE A 226 12.55 16.15 7.49
C PHE A 226 13.07 15.06 6.56
N PRO A 227 12.66 15.00 5.29
CA PRO A 227 13.12 13.96 4.37
C PRO A 227 14.63 13.96 4.22
N VAL A 228 15.25 12.79 4.17
CA VAL A 228 16.72 12.65 4.10
C VAL A 228 17.28 13.28 2.84
N ASP A 229 16.60 13.14 1.70
CA ASP A 229 16.99 13.78 0.44
C ASP A 229 16.95 15.31 0.53
N LEU A 230 16.03 15.87 1.30
CA LEU A 230 15.99 17.30 1.56
C LEU A 230 17.18 17.74 2.42
N THR A 231 17.51 16.96 3.45
CA THR A 231 18.71 17.19 4.26
C THR A 231 19.99 17.12 3.42
N SER A 232 20.06 16.15 2.47
CA SER A 232 21.19 16.02 1.53
C SER A 232 21.34 17.27 0.65
N ILE A 233 20.25 17.75 0.06
CA ILE A 233 20.25 18.96 -0.77
C ILE A 233 20.71 20.17 0.03
N MET A 234 20.22 20.33 1.26
CA MET A 234 20.63 21.44 2.12
C MET A 234 22.10 21.35 2.53
N ALA A 235 22.60 20.14 2.77
CA ALA A 235 24.01 19.91 3.07
C ALA A 235 24.90 20.25 1.86
N GLU A 236 24.55 19.79 0.67
CA GLU A 236 25.26 20.08 -0.58
C GLU A 236 25.26 21.59 -0.88
N GLU A 237 24.16 22.30 -0.68
CA GLU A 237 24.07 23.76 -0.82
C GLU A 237 25.08 24.50 0.09
N GLN A 238 25.48 23.87 1.19
CA GLN A 238 26.44 24.39 2.14
C GLN A 238 27.83 23.77 2.03
N GLY A 239 28.10 22.97 1.00
CA GLY A 239 29.37 22.26 0.80
C GLY A 239 29.63 21.16 1.83
N LEU A 240 28.57 20.61 2.43
CA LEU A 240 28.63 19.53 3.38
C LEU A 240 28.06 18.24 2.77
N THR A 241 28.41 17.10 3.34
CA THR A 241 27.78 15.80 3.11
C THR A 241 27.30 15.23 4.46
N PHE A 242 26.77 14.02 4.52
CA PHE A 242 26.51 13.34 5.79
C PHE A 242 27.03 11.90 5.78
N ASP A 243 27.19 11.33 6.98
CA ASP A 243 27.64 9.96 7.14
C ASP A 243 26.46 9.00 6.94
N GLN A 244 26.42 8.35 5.76
CA GLN A 244 25.36 7.45 5.37
C GLN A 244 25.35 6.18 6.24
N ALA A 245 26.53 5.62 6.59
CA ALA A 245 26.60 4.40 7.40
C ALA A 245 26.11 4.64 8.83
N GLU A 246 26.44 5.78 9.43
CA GLU A 246 25.93 6.18 10.74
C GLU A 246 24.41 6.44 10.72
N PHE A 247 23.88 7.03 9.64
CA PHE A 247 22.45 7.20 9.46
C PHE A 247 21.72 5.85 9.38
N GLU A 248 22.20 4.92 8.55
CA GLU A 248 21.61 3.59 8.41
C GLU A 248 21.66 2.80 9.71
N LYS A 249 22.74 2.93 10.48
CA LYS A 249 22.85 2.32 11.80
C LYS A 249 21.81 2.89 12.77
N ALA A 250 21.67 4.21 12.86
CA ALA A 250 20.67 4.86 13.71
C ALA A 250 19.23 4.45 13.30
N GLN A 251 18.97 4.33 12.00
CA GLN A 251 17.69 3.84 11.48
C GLN A 251 17.43 2.38 11.89
N ALA A 252 18.44 1.51 11.78
CA ALA A 252 18.31 0.11 12.15
C ALA A 252 18.05 -0.07 13.66
N GLU A 253 18.80 0.66 14.50
CA GLU A 253 18.62 0.66 15.97
C GLU A 253 17.19 1.12 16.36
N SER A 254 16.67 2.16 15.72
CA SER A 254 15.30 2.63 15.95
C SER A 254 14.25 1.60 15.50
N ARG A 255 14.48 0.94 14.36
CA ARG A 255 13.60 -0.15 13.89
C ARG A 255 13.60 -1.35 14.85
N GLU A 256 14.76 -1.73 15.37
CA GLU A 256 14.86 -2.82 16.36
C GLU A 256 14.17 -2.45 17.67
N ALA A 257 14.35 -1.24 18.16
CA ALA A 257 13.66 -0.74 19.35
C ALA A 257 12.12 -0.72 19.17
N SER A 258 11.65 -0.49 17.92
CA SER A 258 10.23 -0.49 17.55
C SER A 258 9.67 -1.89 17.26
N LYS A 259 10.52 -2.88 16.98
CA LYS A 259 10.12 -4.27 16.81
C LYS A 259 9.89 -4.89 18.18
N GLY A 260 8.65 -4.79 18.69
CA GLY A 260 8.22 -5.68 19.77
C GLY A 260 8.45 -7.15 19.39
N GLN A 261 8.57 -8.02 20.37
CA GLN A 261 8.98 -9.45 20.29
C GLN A 261 8.25 -10.37 19.28
N GLY A 262 7.45 -9.82 18.34
CA GLY A 262 6.60 -10.57 17.40
C GLY A 262 7.24 -11.03 16.10
N LYS A 263 8.46 -10.61 15.73
CA LYS A 263 9.00 -10.84 14.37
C LYS A 263 10.09 -11.91 14.22
N GLN A 264 10.36 -12.71 15.24
CA GLN A 264 11.28 -13.86 15.09
C GLN A 264 10.62 -15.08 14.38
N GLN A 265 9.31 -15.06 14.14
CA GLN A 265 8.58 -16.16 13.49
C GLN A 265 8.49 -16.06 11.96
N GLU A 266 8.81 -14.90 11.34
CA GLU A 266 8.68 -14.72 9.88
C GLU A 266 9.83 -15.34 9.06
N ALA A 267 10.96 -15.67 9.66
CA ALA A 267 12.14 -16.17 8.95
C ALA A 267 12.04 -17.65 8.49
N ASN A 268 11.10 -18.42 9.05
CA ASN A 268 10.87 -19.84 8.72
C ASN A 268 9.44 -20.12 8.24
N ALA A 269 8.75 -19.14 7.69
CA ALA A 269 7.37 -19.35 7.24
C ALA A 269 7.34 -20.22 5.98
N VAL A 270 6.60 -21.33 6.04
CA VAL A 270 6.29 -22.16 4.86
C VAL A 270 5.42 -21.33 3.91
N LYS A 271 5.95 -20.96 2.73
CA LYS A 271 5.24 -20.13 1.73
C LYS A 271 5.42 -20.69 0.34
N LEU A 272 4.38 -20.60 -0.48
CA LEU A 272 4.45 -20.92 -1.90
C LEU A 272 4.98 -19.71 -2.67
N ASP A 273 6.04 -19.91 -3.46
CA ASP A 273 6.57 -18.91 -4.36
C ASP A 273 5.97 -19.02 -5.79
N VAL A 274 6.40 -18.18 -6.71
CA VAL A 274 5.92 -18.19 -8.11
C VAL A 274 6.23 -19.50 -8.82
N HIS A 275 7.32 -20.17 -8.47
CA HIS A 275 7.72 -21.44 -9.07
C HIS A 275 6.92 -22.60 -8.51
N ASP A 276 6.65 -22.58 -7.21
CA ASP A 276 5.79 -23.56 -6.54
C ASP A 276 4.37 -23.51 -7.13
N LEU A 277 3.83 -22.30 -7.33
CA LEU A 277 2.53 -22.08 -7.96
C LEU A 277 2.54 -22.55 -9.42
N GLY A 278 3.57 -22.26 -10.19
CA GLY A 278 3.73 -22.75 -11.56
C GLY A 278 3.80 -24.27 -11.64
N TYR A 279 4.50 -24.91 -10.69
CA TYR A 279 4.53 -26.37 -10.60
C TYR A 279 3.14 -26.97 -10.31
N LEU A 280 2.38 -26.40 -9.39
CA LEU A 280 1.03 -26.84 -9.06
C LEU A 280 0.07 -26.71 -10.25
N ASP A 281 0.11 -25.59 -10.97
CA ASP A 281 -0.78 -25.33 -12.10
C ASP A 281 -0.41 -26.16 -13.35
N GLU A 282 0.88 -26.20 -13.72
CA GLU A 282 1.31 -26.74 -15.01
C GLU A 282 1.78 -28.19 -14.96
N THR A 283 2.47 -28.59 -13.88
CA THR A 283 3.14 -29.89 -13.80
C THR A 283 2.33 -30.90 -12.98
N ALA A 284 1.93 -30.53 -11.78
CA ALA A 284 1.22 -31.42 -10.87
C ALA A 284 -0.29 -31.44 -11.13
N SER A 285 -0.83 -30.45 -11.85
CA SER A 285 -2.26 -30.29 -12.14
C SER A 285 -3.13 -30.39 -10.87
N VAL A 286 -2.68 -29.80 -9.77
CA VAL A 286 -3.40 -29.78 -8.50
C VAL A 286 -4.55 -28.77 -8.62
N PRO A 287 -5.80 -29.13 -8.31
CA PRO A 287 -6.91 -28.20 -8.36
C PRO A 287 -6.78 -27.11 -7.28
N LYS A 288 -7.23 -25.90 -7.59
CA LYS A 288 -7.33 -24.84 -6.60
C LYS A 288 -8.28 -25.24 -5.48
N THR A 289 -7.98 -24.84 -4.26
CA THR A 289 -8.76 -25.23 -3.09
C THR A 289 -10.13 -24.55 -3.09
N ASN A 290 -11.19 -25.32 -2.95
CA ASN A 290 -12.52 -24.78 -2.73
C ASN A 290 -12.70 -24.38 -1.25
N ASP A 291 -12.70 -23.10 -0.96
CA ASP A 291 -12.78 -22.54 0.40
C ASP A 291 -14.16 -21.93 0.76
N GLN A 292 -15.19 -22.18 -0.06
CA GLN A 292 -16.54 -21.66 0.18
C GLN A 292 -17.15 -22.08 1.53
N PHE A 293 -16.66 -23.17 2.10
CA PHE A 293 -17.15 -23.76 3.36
C PHE A 293 -16.64 -23.04 4.62
N LYS A 294 -15.75 -22.06 4.48
CA LYS A 294 -15.13 -21.34 5.60
C LYS A 294 -16.11 -20.53 6.47
N TYR A 295 -17.32 -20.26 5.98
CA TYR A 295 -18.28 -19.44 6.71
C TYR A 295 -19.22 -20.24 7.61
N ASP A 296 -19.71 -21.41 7.18
CA ASP A 296 -20.86 -22.09 7.79
C ASP A 296 -20.62 -23.56 8.17
N THR A 297 -19.44 -24.12 7.87
CA THR A 297 -19.20 -25.55 8.05
C THR A 297 -18.15 -25.83 9.12
N PRO A 298 -18.52 -26.26 10.33
CA PRO A 298 -17.56 -26.44 11.43
C PRO A 298 -16.61 -27.63 11.26
N SER A 299 -17.01 -28.65 10.52
CA SER A 299 -16.20 -29.84 10.23
C SER A 299 -16.57 -30.40 8.86
N MET A 300 -15.59 -30.84 8.07
CA MET A 300 -15.83 -31.41 6.74
C MET A 300 -14.76 -32.41 6.33
N GLN A 301 -15.11 -33.27 5.37
CA GLN A 301 -14.14 -34.15 4.74
C GLN A 301 -13.46 -33.45 3.56
N ALA A 302 -12.16 -33.69 3.40
CA ALA A 302 -11.38 -33.21 2.26
C ALA A 302 -10.30 -34.23 1.89
N HIS A 303 -9.68 -34.07 0.71
CA HIS A 303 -8.58 -34.92 0.28
C HIS A 303 -7.28 -34.12 0.23
N VAL A 304 -6.21 -34.74 0.70
CA VAL A 304 -4.86 -34.20 0.60
C VAL A 304 -4.45 -34.17 -0.88
N LYS A 305 -4.06 -33.02 -1.41
CA LYS A 305 -3.63 -32.86 -2.81
C LYS A 305 -2.14 -32.65 -2.96
N ALA A 306 -1.49 -32.08 -1.96
CA ALA A 306 -0.03 -31.98 -1.92
C ALA A 306 0.47 -31.86 -0.49
N VAL A 307 1.69 -32.35 -0.25
CA VAL A 307 2.48 -32.12 0.97
C VAL A 307 3.72 -31.32 0.54
N PHE A 308 3.98 -30.20 1.22
CA PHE A 308 4.94 -29.19 0.80
C PHE A 308 5.86 -28.74 1.94
N GLN A 309 7.16 -28.72 1.70
CA GLN A 309 8.15 -28.12 2.59
C GLN A 309 9.41 -27.73 1.81
N ASP A 310 9.99 -26.58 2.11
CA ASP A 310 11.27 -26.14 1.57
C ASP A 310 11.32 -26.18 0.02
N HIS A 311 10.28 -25.63 -0.63
CA HIS A 311 10.07 -25.61 -2.08
C HIS A 311 10.06 -27.01 -2.74
N LYS A 312 9.66 -28.03 -2.00
CA LYS A 312 9.53 -29.40 -2.51
C LYS A 312 8.15 -29.96 -2.21
N PHE A 313 7.57 -30.57 -3.23
CA PHE A 313 6.36 -31.37 -3.12
C PHE A 313 6.71 -32.84 -2.95
N VAL A 314 6.14 -33.49 -1.94
CA VAL A 314 6.41 -34.90 -1.61
C VAL A 314 5.12 -35.70 -1.56
N SER A 315 5.24 -37.03 -1.63
CA SER A 315 4.07 -37.93 -1.67
C SER A 315 3.40 -38.12 -0.30
N ASP A 316 4.13 -37.89 0.77
CA ASP A 316 3.69 -38.14 2.14
C ASP A 316 4.45 -37.30 3.16
N SER A 317 3.92 -37.25 4.38
CA SER A 317 4.49 -36.47 5.49
C SER A 317 5.79 -37.04 6.08
N ASP A 318 6.13 -38.29 5.77
CA ASP A 318 7.39 -38.91 6.23
C ASP A 318 8.56 -38.54 5.30
N SER A 319 8.23 -38.11 4.10
CA SER A 319 9.20 -37.72 3.06
C SER A 319 9.57 -36.24 3.07
N VAL A 320 9.08 -35.45 4.02
CA VAL A 320 9.41 -34.01 4.12
C VAL A 320 10.91 -33.80 4.38
N PRO A 321 11.54 -32.80 3.73
CA PRO A 321 12.97 -32.56 3.85
C PRO A 321 13.48 -32.30 5.26
N LYS A 322 12.69 -31.65 6.10
CA LYS A 322 13.06 -31.24 7.47
C LYS A 322 12.08 -31.78 8.49
N VAL A 323 12.36 -32.98 8.99
CA VAL A 323 11.54 -33.65 10.01
C VAL A 323 11.54 -32.84 11.30
N GLY A 324 10.33 -32.60 11.86
CA GLY A 324 10.14 -31.82 13.09
C GLY A 324 10.00 -30.31 12.89
N GLU A 325 10.22 -29.80 11.69
CA GLU A 325 9.86 -28.43 11.31
C GLU A 325 8.43 -28.38 10.72
N PRO A 326 7.78 -27.19 10.70
CA PRO A 326 6.46 -27.06 10.13
C PRO A 326 6.49 -27.32 8.63
N PHE A 327 5.42 -27.90 8.09
CA PHE A 327 5.23 -28.12 6.68
C PHE A 327 3.79 -27.80 6.26
N GLY A 328 3.53 -27.70 4.97
CA GLY A 328 2.26 -27.32 4.41
C GLY A 328 1.50 -28.49 3.77
N ILE A 329 0.19 -28.47 3.88
CA ILE A 329 -0.73 -29.41 3.23
C ILE A 329 -1.72 -28.63 2.39
N LEU A 330 -1.84 -28.97 1.11
CA LEU A 330 -2.90 -28.51 0.21
C LEU A 330 -4.05 -29.51 0.18
N LEU A 331 -5.27 -29.01 0.25
CA LEU A 331 -6.50 -29.80 0.18
C LEU A 331 -7.30 -29.40 -1.06
N ASP A 332 -8.18 -30.31 -1.54
CA ASP A 332 -9.16 -30.01 -2.59
C ASP A 332 -10.23 -29.02 -2.13
N GLN A 333 -10.57 -29.05 -0.84
CA GLN A 333 -11.53 -28.13 -0.21
C GLN A 333 -11.22 -27.92 1.27
N THR A 334 -11.66 -26.78 1.84
CA THR A 334 -11.43 -26.47 3.25
C THR A 334 -12.54 -25.59 3.84
N ASN A 335 -12.74 -25.73 5.16
CA ASN A 335 -13.57 -24.84 5.98
C ASN A 335 -12.72 -23.89 6.84
N MET A 336 -11.39 -23.94 6.73
CA MET A 336 -10.49 -23.04 7.45
C MET A 336 -10.36 -21.71 6.75
N TYR A 337 -10.33 -20.64 7.53
CA TYR A 337 -10.11 -19.26 7.07
C TYR A 337 -8.61 -19.00 6.97
N ALA A 338 -8.14 -18.71 5.76
CA ALA A 338 -6.78 -18.22 5.54
C ALA A 338 -6.66 -16.74 5.94
N GLU A 339 -5.49 -16.33 6.40
CA GLU A 339 -5.24 -14.94 6.76
C GLU A 339 -5.55 -14.00 5.60
N SER A 340 -6.54 -13.15 5.79
CA SER A 340 -7.04 -12.24 4.76
C SER A 340 -7.84 -11.08 5.38
N GLY A 341 -7.86 -9.91 4.74
CA GLY A 341 -8.68 -8.77 5.15
C GLY A 341 -8.41 -8.27 6.59
N GLY A 342 -7.20 -8.47 7.10
CA GLY A 342 -6.82 -8.14 8.47
C GLY A 342 -7.22 -9.18 9.53
N GLN A 343 -8.00 -10.21 9.17
CA GLN A 343 -8.33 -11.30 10.07
C GLN A 343 -7.23 -12.35 10.07
N GLN A 344 -6.77 -12.72 11.27
CA GLN A 344 -5.83 -13.82 11.47
C GLN A 344 -6.40 -15.16 11.03
N ALA A 345 -5.51 -16.03 10.56
CA ALA A 345 -5.82 -17.39 10.18
C ALA A 345 -6.44 -18.21 11.31
N ASP A 346 -7.20 -19.23 10.92
CA ASP A 346 -7.61 -20.27 11.84
C ASP A 346 -6.45 -21.16 12.26
N THR A 347 -6.67 -21.84 13.37
CA THR A 347 -5.94 -23.02 13.79
C THR A 347 -6.89 -24.20 13.89
N GLY A 348 -6.36 -25.43 13.94
CA GLY A 348 -7.19 -26.60 14.02
C GLY A 348 -6.45 -27.90 13.75
N SER A 349 -7.13 -28.86 13.13
CA SER A 349 -6.53 -30.17 12.85
C SER A 349 -7.06 -30.82 11.56
N LEU A 350 -6.19 -31.62 10.93
CA LEU A 350 -6.55 -32.57 9.89
C LEU A 350 -6.41 -33.96 10.46
N VAL A 351 -7.48 -34.74 10.47
CA VAL A 351 -7.53 -36.02 11.19
C VAL A 351 -7.95 -37.16 10.26
N ILE A 352 -7.21 -38.26 10.30
CA ILE A 352 -7.65 -39.57 9.86
C ILE A 352 -7.87 -40.42 11.11
N ASP A 353 -9.12 -40.72 11.43
CA ASP A 353 -9.51 -41.33 12.70
C ASP A 353 -8.68 -42.58 13.02
N GLY A 354 -8.03 -42.56 14.22
CA GLY A 354 -7.15 -43.62 14.71
C GLY A 354 -5.87 -43.87 13.91
N LYS A 355 -5.55 -43.04 12.88
CA LYS A 355 -4.39 -43.25 12.00
C LYS A 355 -3.41 -42.09 11.97
N ALA A 356 -3.88 -40.85 11.84
CA ALA A 356 -3.01 -39.69 11.75
C ALA A 356 -3.70 -38.42 12.24
N GLU A 357 -2.92 -37.51 12.81
CA GLU A 357 -3.36 -36.16 13.18
C GLU A 357 -2.27 -35.15 12.86
N PHE A 358 -2.66 -34.13 12.08
CA PHE A 358 -1.83 -32.96 11.77
C PHE A 358 -2.45 -31.72 12.44
N GLU A 359 -1.65 -31.04 13.25
CA GLU A 359 -2.04 -29.80 13.92
C GLU A 359 -1.79 -28.63 12.99
N VAL A 360 -2.86 -27.91 12.63
CA VAL A 360 -2.77 -26.68 11.83
C VAL A 360 -2.56 -25.49 12.75
N THR A 361 -1.45 -24.80 12.57
CA THR A 361 -1.08 -23.61 13.35
C THR A 361 -1.25 -22.31 12.58
N ASP A 362 -1.30 -22.38 11.23
CA ASP A 362 -1.51 -21.24 10.33
C ASP A 362 -2.14 -21.70 9.03
N VAL A 363 -2.86 -20.79 8.35
CA VAL A 363 -3.49 -21.03 7.04
C VAL A 363 -3.25 -19.82 6.14
N GLN A 364 -2.61 -20.05 4.99
CA GLN A 364 -2.27 -19.01 4.03
C GLN A 364 -2.91 -19.29 2.68
N VAL A 365 -3.22 -18.24 1.90
CA VAL A 365 -3.77 -18.38 0.54
C VAL A 365 -2.85 -17.71 -0.47
N SER A 366 -2.56 -18.44 -1.56
CA SER A 366 -1.76 -17.94 -2.69
C SER A 366 -2.38 -18.42 -4.01
N ASN A 367 -2.79 -17.48 -4.85
CA ASN A 367 -3.41 -17.75 -6.16
C ASN A 367 -4.54 -18.82 -6.15
N GLY A 368 -5.36 -18.84 -5.07
CA GLY A 368 -6.46 -19.79 -4.90
C GLY A 368 -6.06 -21.15 -4.31
N TYR A 369 -4.80 -21.36 -3.99
CA TYR A 369 -4.32 -22.49 -3.18
C TYR A 369 -4.33 -22.12 -1.71
N VAL A 370 -5.02 -22.90 -0.87
CA VAL A 370 -5.04 -22.71 0.58
C VAL A 370 -4.08 -23.70 1.22
N LEU A 371 -2.98 -23.18 1.76
CA LEU A 371 -1.92 -23.95 2.40
C LEU A 371 -2.18 -24.01 3.91
N HIS A 372 -2.38 -25.23 4.42
CA HIS A 372 -2.53 -25.51 5.86
C HIS A 372 -1.16 -25.83 6.43
N ILE A 373 -0.64 -24.97 7.30
CA ILE A 373 0.72 -25.05 7.84
C ILE A 373 0.69 -25.54 9.27
N GLY A 374 1.58 -26.47 9.61
CA GLY A 374 1.61 -27.03 10.96
C GLY A 374 2.54 -28.20 11.15
N PHE A 375 2.20 -29.07 12.08
CA PHE A 375 3.01 -30.20 12.51
C PHE A 375 2.22 -31.50 12.54
N LEU A 376 2.86 -32.60 12.15
CA LEU A 376 2.31 -33.93 12.35
C LEU A 376 2.43 -34.32 13.83
N LYS A 377 1.31 -34.59 14.51
CA LYS A 377 1.29 -35.09 15.89
C LYS A 377 1.61 -36.57 15.96
N TYR A 378 1.00 -37.35 15.10
CA TYR A 378 1.25 -38.79 14.96
C TYR A 378 0.74 -39.30 13.61
N GLY A 379 1.22 -40.47 13.21
CA GLY A 379 0.82 -41.16 11.98
C GLY A 379 1.51 -40.62 10.73
N THR A 380 0.93 -40.87 9.57
CA THR A 380 1.43 -40.43 8.25
C THR A 380 0.25 -39.97 7.41
N LEU A 381 0.38 -38.80 6.77
CA LEU A 381 -0.55 -38.30 5.76
C LEU A 381 0.05 -38.44 4.37
N ARG A 382 -0.73 -38.93 3.41
CA ARG A 382 -0.35 -39.14 2.02
C ARG A 382 -1.23 -38.36 1.07
N VAL A 383 -0.71 -38.05 -0.10
CA VAL A 383 -1.53 -37.51 -1.19
C VAL A 383 -2.67 -38.47 -1.48
N ASP A 384 -3.87 -37.90 -1.70
CA ASP A 384 -5.18 -38.53 -1.86
C ASP A 384 -5.79 -39.17 -0.59
N ASP A 385 -5.13 -39.09 0.56
CA ASP A 385 -5.78 -39.45 1.81
C ASP A 385 -6.99 -38.54 2.09
N GLN A 386 -8.09 -39.18 2.56
CA GLN A 386 -9.26 -38.46 3.03
C GLN A 386 -9.07 -38.06 4.50
N VAL A 387 -9.19 -36.78 4.79
CA VAL A 387 -9.03 -36.21 6.15
C VAL A 387 -10.30 -35.49 6.58
N MET A 388 -10.55 -35.48 7.89
CA MET A 388 -11.52 -34.61 8.52
C MET A 388 -10.85 -33.29 8.87
N VAL A 389 -11.36 -32.18 8.35
CA VAL A 389 -10.87 -30.83 8.59
C VAL A 389 -11.69 -30.20 9.69
N ASN A 390 -11.04 -29.84 10.80
CA ASN A 390 -11.67 -29.21 11.96
C ASN A 390 -10.92 -27.94 12.33
N TYR A 391 -11.58 -26.79 12.32
CA TYR A 391 -11.00 -25.58 12.88
C TYR A 391 -11.30 -25.45 14.38
N ASP A 392 -10.48 -24.67 15.11
CA ASP A 392 -10.69 -24.35 16.51
C ASP A 392 -11.81 -23.31 16.68
N GLU A 393 -13.00 -23.76 17.06
CA GLU A 393 -14.16 -22.88 17.28
C GLU A 393 -13.93 -21.90 18.46
N ALA A 394 -13.16 -22.28 19.46
CA ALA A 394 -12.85 -21.41 20.59
C ALA A 394 -12.01 -20.20 20.14
N ARG A 395 -11.18 -20.39 19.10
CA ARG A 395 -10.44 -19.32 18.43
C ARG A 395 -11.29 -18.59 17.38
N ARG A 396 -12.03 -19.31 16.54
CA ARG A 396 -12.83 -18.76 15.43
C ARG A 396 -13.95 -17.83 15.92
N ARG A 397 -14.63 -18.19 16.99
CA ARG A 397 -15.78 -17.44 17.50
C ARG A 397 -15.42 -15.98 17.87
N PRO A 398 -14.40 -15.71 18.71
CA PRO A 398 -13.99 -14.33 18.97
C PRO A 398 -13.46 -13.61 17.72
N LEU A 399 -12.83 -14.31 16.76
CA LEU A 399 -12.44 -13.70 15.46
C LEU A 399 -13.66 -13.20 14.69
N ARG A 400 -14.71 -14.02 14.55
CA ARG A 400 -15.97 -13.61 13.90
C ARG A 400 -16.60 -12.39 14.59
N ASN A 401 -16.64 -12.39 15.93
CA ASN A 401 -17.18 -11.29 16.72
C ASN A 401 -16.40 -9.99 16.48
N ASN A 402 -15.07 -10.07 16.52
CA ASN A 402 -14.20 -8.92 16.30
C ASN A 402 -14.23 -8.43 14.84
N HIS A 403 -14.41 -9.33 13.87
CA HIS A 403 -14.59 -8.95 12.47
C HIS A 403 -15.90 -8.16 12.28
N THR A 404 -17.01 -8.66 12.77
CA THR A 404 -18.30 -7.93 12.79
C THR A 404 -18.17 -6.61 13.56
N GLY A 405 -17.46 -6.63 14.71
CA GLY A 405 -17.17 -5.43 15.49
C GLY A 405 -16.39 -4.37 14.70
N THR A 406 -15.50 -4.79 13.79
CA THR A 406 -14.75 -3.87 12.91
C THR A 406 -15.71 -3.13 11.95
N HIS A 407 -16.67 -3.84 11.35
CA HIS A 407 -17.69 -3.22 10.47
C HIS A 407 -18.59 -2.25 11.25
N ILE A 408 -19.04 -2.64 12.45
CA ILE A 408 -19.86 -1.77 13.32
C ILE A 408 -19.08 -0.50 13.70
N LEU A 409 -17.79 -0.65 14.06
CA LEU A 409 -16.93 0.48 14.41
C LEU A 409 -16.73 1.41 13.21
N ASN A 410 -16.46 0.88 12.02
CA ASN A 410 -16.35 1.67 10.79
C ASN A 410 -17.63 2.48 10.52
N PHE A 411 -18.81 1.85 10.69
CA PHE A 411 -20.09 2.54 10.59
C PHE A 411 -20.18 3.70 11.57
N GLY A 412 -19.94 3.47 12.87
CA GLY A 412 -19.99 4.49 13.90
C GLY A 412 -19.02 5.65 13.67
N LEU A 413 -17.81 5.35 13.22
CA LEU A 413 -16.81 6.36 12.87
C LEU A 413 -17.29 7.27 11.73
N ARG A 414 -17.87 6.72 10.67
CA ARG A 414 -18.36 7.50 9.53
C ARG A 414 -19.58 8.34 9.88
N GLU A 415 -20.53 7.80 10.65
CA GLU A 415 -21.72 8.52 11.08
C GLU A 415 -21.38 9.73 11.98
N ILE A 416 -20.39 9.61 12.83
CA ILE A 416 -20.04 10.67 13.81
C ILE A 416 -18.98 11.63 13.25
N LEU A 417 -17.99 11.13 12.51
CA LEU A 417 -16.88 11.94 12.02
C LEU A 417 -17.04 12.39 10.56
N GLY A 418 -17.92 11.72 9.80
CA GLY A 418 -18.25 12.05 8.41
C GLY A 418 -17.69 11.08 7.36
N ASP A 419 -18.21 11.21 6.14
CA ASP A 419 -17.91 10.29 5.01
C ASP A 419 -16.45 10.26 4.54
N HIS A 420 -15.63 11.22 4.99
CA HIS A 420 -14.19 11.25 4.67
C HIS A 420 -13.36 10.23 5.46
N VAL A 421 -13.97 9.53 6.42
CA VAL A 421 -13.32 8.46 7.17
C VAL A 421 -13.21 7.22 6.30
N ASP A 422 -11.98 6.88 5.91
CA ASP A 422 -11.67 5.67 5.13
C ASP A 422 -10.77 4.76 5.93
N GLN A 423 -10.98 3.45 5.79
CA GLN A 423 -10.09 2.43 6.36
C GLN A 423 -8.69 2.52 5.74
N LYS A 424 -7.66 2.45 6.58
CA LYS A 424 -6.24 2.42 6.17
C LYS A 424 -5.54 1.12 6.55
N GLY A 425 -6.09 0.40 7.48
CA GLY A 425 -5.63 -0.91 7.90
C GLY A 425 -6.55 -1.49 8.95
N SER A 426 -6.47 -2.79 9.15
CA SER A 426 -7.19 -3.49 10.22
C SER A 426 -6.39 -4.67 10.75
N LEU A 427 -6.70 -5.06 11.98
CA LEU A 427 -6.27 -6.31 12.58
C LEU A 427 -7.45 -6.89 13.34
N VAL A 428 -7.80 -8.13 13.00
CA VAL A 428 -8.81 -8.90 13.71
C VAL A 428 -8.12 -10.13 14.31
N ALA A 429 -7.98 -10.11 15.62
CA ALA A 429 -7.37 -11.19 16.42
C ALA A 429 -8.39 -11.72 17.46
N PRO A 430 -8.19 -12.91 18.06
CA PRO A 430 -9.14 -13.43 19.04
C PRO A 430 -9.35 -12.53 20.26
N THR A 431 -8.34 -11.76 20.64
CA THR A 431 -8.35 -10.95 21.87
C THR A 431 -8.61 -9.47 21.63
N LYS A 432 -8.54 -9.00 20.37
CA LYS A 432 -8.69 -7.58 20.03
C LYS A 432 -8.97 -7.37 18.55
N LEU A 433 -9.53 -6.22 18.25
CA LEU A 433 -9.52 -5.62 16.92
C LEU A 433 -8.70 -4.32 16.93
N ARG A 434 -8.13 -3.94 15.78
CA ARG A 434 -7.54 -2.64 15.52
C ARG A 434 -8.10 -2.15 14.19
N PHE A 435 -8.52 -0.91 14.17
CA PHE A 435 -9.03 -0.25 12.98
C PHE A 435 -8.28 1.05 12.77
N ASP A 436 -7.47 1.11 11.73
CA ASP A 436 -6.70 2.29 11.35
C ASP A 436 -7.51 3.07 10.29
N PHE A 437 -7.74 4.34 10.51
CA PHE A 437 -8.59 5.14 9.64
C PHE A 437 -8.04 6.55 9.41
N SER A 438 -8.46 7.18 8.29
CA SER A 438 -8.15 8.57 8.00
C SER A 438 -9.08 9.52 8.74
N HIS A 439 -8.50 10.50 9.45
CA HIS A 439 -9.25 11.60 10.04
C HIS A 439 -8.35 12.84 10.18
N LYS A 440 -8.92 14.03 9.99
CA LYS A 440 -8.15 15.29 9.90
C LYS A 440 -7.75 15.88 11.25
N ALA A 441 -8.36 15.42 12.34
CA ALA A 441 -8.13 15.93 13.68
C ALA A 441 -8.13 14.78 14.70
N PRO A 442 -7.57 14.93 15.90
CA PRO A 442 -7.77 13.99 16.99
C PRO A 442 -9.27 13.84 17.29
N VAL A 443 -9.75 12.60 17.40
CA VAL A 443 -11.12 12.32 17.83
C VAL A 443 -11.28 12.78 19.27
N ASN A 444 -12.26 13.65 19.53
CA ASN A 444 -12.48 14.16 20.88
C ASN A 444 -13.29 13.18 21.75
N VAL A 445 -13.29 13.40 23.08
CA VAL A 445 -13.93 12.49 24.04
C VAL A 445 -15.45 12.36 23.80
N ALA A 446 -16.12 13.44 23.38
CA ALA A 446 -17.55 13.41 23.12
C ALA A 446 -17.91 12.64 21.84
N GLU A 447 -17.07 12.71 20.81
CA GLU A 447 -17.17 11.91 19.59
C GLU A 447 -16.92 10.43 19.89
N LEU A 448 -15.86 10.11 20.66
CA LEU A 448 -15.58 8.73 21.11
C LEU A 448 -16.75 8.13 21.87
N ALA A 449 -17.34 8.86 22.81
CA ALA A 449 -18.51 8.39 23.56
C ALA A 449 -19.71 8.07 22.64
N LYS A 450 -19.97 8.91 21.65
CA LYS A 450 -21.06 8.66 20.68
C LYS A 450 -20.78 7.44 19.79
N ILE A 451 -19.54 7.25 19.35
CA ILE A 451 -19.13 6.08 18.56
C ILE A 451 -19.28 4.80 19.40
N GLU A 452 -18.86 4.84 20.67
CA GLU A 452 -19.01 3.73 21.61
C GLU A 452 -20.48 3.40 21.86
N ASP A 453 -21.32 4.40 22.14
CA ASP A 453 -22.77 4.23 22.38
C ASP A 453 -23.46 3.61 21.16
N MET A 454 -23.15 4.10 19.94
CA MET A 454 -23.68 3.59 18.69
C MET A 454 -23.24 2.14 18.44
N SER A 455 -21.97 1.84 18.65
CA SER A 455 -21.45 0.49 18.49
C SER A 455 -22.09 -0.49 19.49
N ASN A 456 -22.22 -0.09 20.74
CA ASN A 456 -22.89 -0.88 21.78
C ASN A 456 -24.39 -1.08 21.53
N ASP A 457 -25.06 -0.11 20.90
CA ASP A 457 -26.46 -0.25 20.50
C ASP A 457 -26.64 -1.35 19.45
N PHE A 458 -25.81 -1.38 18.40
CA PHE A 458 -25.80 -2.47 17.42
C PHE A 458 -25.57 -3.84 18.07
N ILE A 459 -24.59 -3.94 18.99
CA ILE A 459 -24.28 -5.18 19.71
C ILE A 459 -25.47 -5.63 20.55
N LYS A 460 -26.14 -4.70 21.25
CA LYS A 460 -27.29 -5.01 22.12
C LYS A 460 -28.53 -5.43 21.34
N ARG A 461 -28.71 -4.93 20.12
CA ARG A 461 -29.85 -5.30 19.26
C ARG A 461 -29.77 -6.74 18.74
N ASP A 462 -28.57 -7.36 18.80
CA ASP A 462 -28.32 -8.75 18.38
C ASP A 462 -28.90 -9.08 17.00
N VAL A 463 -28.65 -8.20 16.03
CA VAL A 463 -29.18 -8.30 14.68
C VAL A 463 -28.36 -9.28 13.82
N ASN A 464 -28.99 -9.82 12.78
CA ASN A 464 -28.34 -10.77 11.88
C ASN A 464 -27.28 -10.10 11.00
N VAL A 465 -26.23 -10.87 10.68
CA VAL A 465 -25.20 -10.52 9.69
C VAL A 465 -25.45 -11.36 8.44
N TYR A 466 -25.54 -10.71 7.30
CA TYR A 466 -25.77 -11.34 6.00
C TYR A 466 -24.54 -11.19 5.13
N GLY A 467 -24.20 -12.26 4.37
CA GLY A 467 -23.13 -12.22 3.39
C GLY A 467 -23.60 -12.81 2.08
N LYS A 468 -23.29 -12.15 0.96
CA LYS A 468 -23.65 -12.65 -0.37
C LYS A 468 -22.58 -12.29 -1.40
N ASP A 469 -22.23 -13.27 -2.23
CA ASP A 469 -21.36 -13.05 -3.38
C ASP A 469 -22.21 -12.52 -4.54
N MET A 470 -21.76 -11.41 -5.17
CA MET A 470 -22.43 -10.77 -6.31
C MET A 470 -21.41 -10.12 -7.23
N SER A 471 -21.85 -9.71 -8.43
CA SER A 471 -20.96 -9.00 -9.34
C SER A 471 -20.55 -7.64 -8.75
N LEU A 472 -19.32 -7.22 -9.02
CA LEU A 472 -18.81 -5.91 -8.55
C LEU A 472 -19.68 -4.75 -9.05
N GLU A 473 -20.20 -4.84 -10.27
CA GLU A 473 -21.09 -3.82 -10.86
C GLU A 473 -22.42 -3.70 -10.11
N GLU A 474 -23.03 -4.83 -9.71
CA GLU A 474 -24.28 -4.81 -8.92
C GLU A 474 -24.03 -4.30 -7.51
N ALA A 475 -22.95 -4.73 -6.88
CA ALA A 475 -22.57 -4.29 -5.54
C ALA A 475 -22.37 -2.77 -5.47
N GLN A 476 -21.68 -2.19 -6.43
CA GLN A 476 -21.45 -0.73 -6.49
C GLN A 476 -22.72 0.13 -6.65
N LYS A 477 -23.85 -0.46 -7.04
CA LYS A 477 -25.13 0.23 -7.14
C LYS A 477 -25.86 0.35 -5.80
N ILE A 478 -25.46 -0.42 -4.79
CA ILE A 478 -26.10 -0.40 -3.47
C ILE A 478 -25.76 0.91 -2.74
N PRO A 479 -26.74 1.75 -2.38
CA PRO A 479 -26.49 3.01 -1.69
C PRO A 479 -25.86 2.78 -0.32
N GLY A 480 -24.80 3.52 -0.02
CA GLY A 480 -24.10 3.43 1.26
C GLY A 480 -23.14 2.25 1.40
N LEU A 481 -23.01 1.38 0.37
CA LEU A 481 -22.00 0.34 0.36
C LEU A 481 -20.60 0.95 0.49
N ARG A 482 -19.78 0.38 1.36
CA ARG A 482 -18.44 0.88 1.64
C ARG A 482 -17.42 0.03 0.95
N ALA A 483 -16.52 0.71 0.22
CA ALA A 483 -15.36 0.13 -0.41
C ALA A 483 -14.14 0.98 -0.07
N VAL A 484 -12.99 0.36 0.14
CA VAL A 484 -11.74 1.09 0.36
C VAL A 484 -11.31 1.73 -0.95
N PHE A 485 -11.05 3.03 -0.93
CA PHE A 485 -10.62 3.75 -2.12
C PHE A 485 -9.23 3.27 -2.58
N GLY A 486 -9.12 2.94 -3.88
CA GLY A 486 -7.86 2.49 -4.49
C GLY A 486 -7.55 1.01 -4.33
N GLU A 487 -8.44 0.22 -3.72
CA GLU A 487 -8.31 -1.24 -3.69
C GLU A 487 -8.93 -1.87 -4.95
N SER A 488 -8.32 -2.97 -5.42
CA SER A 488 -8.87 -3.81 -6.48
C SER A 488 -9.65 -4.95 -5.87
N TYR A 489 -10.93 -5.01 -6.19
CA TYR A 489 -11.82 -6.07 -5.69
C TYR A 489 -11.97 -7.20 -6.70
N PRO A 490 -12.08 -8.47 -6.24
CA PRO A 490 -12.37 -9.59 -7.12
C PRO A 490 -13.78 -9.45 -7.72
N ASN A 491 -14.04 -10.20 -8.78
CA ASN A 491 -15.39 -10.34 -9.33
C ASN A 491 -15.68 -11.83 -9.52
N PRO A 492 -16.61 -12.44 -8.76
CA PRO A 492 -17.55 -11.82 -7.84
C PRO A 492 -16.91 -11.30 -6.56
N VAL A 493 -17.59 -10.34 -5.91
CA VAL A 493 -17.24 -9.74 -4.63
C VAL A 493 -18.23 -10.17 -3.55
N ARG A 494 -17.74 -10.41 -2.34
CA ARG A 494 -18.60 -10.74 -1.20
C ARG A 494 -19.05 -9.46 -0.50
N VAL A 495 -20.36 -9.21 -0.52
CA VAL A 495 -20.98 -8.09 0.21
C VAL A 495 -21.46 -8.60 1.57
N VAL A 496 -21.08 -7.89 2.62
CA VAL A 496 -21.53 -8.14 4.01
C VAL A 496 -22.44 -7.00 4.47
N ALA A 497 -23.56 -7.34 5.04
CA ALA A 497 -24.52 -6.36 5.57
C ALA A 497 -25.02 -6.79 6.96
N ILE A 498 -25.25 -5.83 7.84
CA ILE A 498 -25.77 -6.05 9.19
C ILE A 498 -27.18 -5.47 9.29
N GLU A 499 -28.11 -6.20 9.88
CA GLU A 499 -29.53 -5.90 10.07
C GLU A 499 -30.41 -6.19 8.86
N PHE A 500 -30.05 -5.78 7.65
CA PHE A 500 -30.83 -6.00 6.43
C PHE A 500 -30.11 -6.98 5.48
N GLY A 501 -30.90 -7.80 4.76
CA GLY A 501 -30.36 -8.75 3.81
C GLY A 501 -29.77 -8.06 2.56
N VAL A 502 -28.61 -8.52 2.07
CA VAL A 502 -27.98 -8.00 0.85
C VAL A 502 -28.92 -8.03 -0.35
N GLU A 503 -29.78 -9.08 -0.46
CA GLU A 503 -30.77 -9.19 -1.54
C GLU A 503 -31.88 -8.13 -1.45
N GLU A 504 -32.25 -7.76 -0.24
CA GLU A 504 -33.23 -6.72 0.01
C GLU A 504 -32.67 -5.35 -0.40
N MET A 505 -31.42 -5.08 0.00
CA MET A 505 -30.71 -3.86 -0.38
C MET A 505 -30.53 -3.75 -1.91
N ALA A 506 -30.23 -4.84 -2.59
CA ALA A 506 -30.04 -4.87 -4.04
C ALA A 506 -31.34 -4.69 -4.84
N LYS A 507 -32.51 -5.00 -4.25
CA LYS A 507 -33.83 -4.84 -4.90
C LYS A 507 -34.39 -3.42 -4.84
N ASP A 508 -34.06 -2.66 -3.81
CA ASP A 508 -34.56 -1.29 -3.61
C ASP A 508 -33.38 -0.30 -3.43
N LEU A 509 -32.78 0.09 -4.54
CA LEU A 509 -31.64 1.02 -4.58
C LEU A 509 -32.00 2.46 -4.18
N THR A 510 -33.29 2.75 -3.93
CA THR A 510 -33.76 4.11 -3.60
C THR A 510 -33.98 4.32 -2.11
N ASN A 511 -33.95 3.27 -1.30
CA ASN A 511 -34.24 3.31 0.11
C ASN A 511 -33.12 4.03 0.91
N PRO A 512 -33.43 5.18 1.53
CA PRO A 512 -32.43 5.94 2.27
C PRO A 512 -31.92 5.21 3.54
N SER A 513 -32.68 4.21 4.05
CA SER A 513 -32.26 3.42 5.21
C SER A 513 -31.00 2.58 4.94
N TRP A 514 -30.69 2.27 3.69
CA TRP A 514 -29.46 1.54 3.34
C TRP A 514 -28.19 2.33 3.66
N ARG A 515 -28.26 3.66 3.77
CA ARG A 515 -27.11 4.49 4.17
C ARG A 515 -26.74 4.34 5.64
N SER A 516 -27.68 3.89 6.48
CA SER A 516 -27.48 3.64 7.90
C SER A 516 -27.15 2.18 8.22
N THR A 517 -26.96 1.34 7.21
CA THR A 517 -26.54 -0.06 7.37
C THR A 517 -25.05 -0.22 7.10
N THR A 518 -24.46 -1.27 7.66
CA THR A 518 -23.06 -1.62 7.39
C THR A 518 -22.99 -2.53 6.18
N GLY A 519 -22.92 -1.95 4.97
CA GLY A 519 -22.61 -2.69 3.76
C GLY A 519 -21.13 -2.49 3.39
N GLU A 520 -20.37 -3.55 3.30
CA GLU A 520 -18.92 -3.52 2.94
C GLU A 520 -18.56 -4.71 2.05
N PHE A 521 -17.44 -4.54 1.32
CA PHE A 521 -16.85 -5.61 0.52
C PHE A 521 -16.00 -6.56 1.36
#